data_01433adc3c80683198b1a0872c4409a7
#
_entry.id   01433adc3c80683198b1a0872c4409a7
#
_cell.length_a   1.000
_cell.length_b   1.000
_cell.length_c   1.000
_cell.angle_alpha   90.00
_cell.angle_beta   90.00
_cell.angle_gamma   90.00
#
_symmetry.space_group_name_H-M   'P 1'
#
loop_
_entity.id
_entity.type
_entity.pdbx_description
1 polymer ?
#
loop_
_entity_poly.entity_id
_entity_poly.type
_entity_poly.pdbx_seq_one_letter_code
_entity_poly.pdbx_strand_id
1 'polypeptide(L)'
;MFPLHDPLDAVLRGELDAHDDLTAALLVRRGVLTKEEAEKFLNPSYDEHLHDPFLMVDMRKAAERFAAAILAKEKIAVWSDYDCDGIPGGVLLHDFLKKAGADFENYIPHRHDEGYGMNVGGIEQLAKRGVKLIVTVDSGITDVVPVARAKELGMDVIITDHHLPGEKLPDAFAVVNPNARPVRDKAPEVPGSPEASASNGTSPDETYPFRSLCGSGVAWKLVCATLAVAPTLREKVPVGWEKWLLDMVGLATIADMVPLTGENRVLATYGLKVMRKSPRIGLQKLCRGMRVEQHSITEDDVGFMIAPRVNAASRMGNARDAFQLFTTADENEADELAKKLEKLNRERKAQAGAITRAVHTRLKERGEMRSIIALGDPDWRPALLGLVANTIADEYERPVFLWGREGNMRLKGSVRSGGRTHIMELMRATEKAFVKFGGHAAAGGFAVHDTEVFFLEDRLVEAHTKMLKGKTAEDSLVQRADAHITPEEATTSFLLKIEKLAPFGQQNAKPVFLLREVIVREISRFGKGEEHLKLKIVSADGSGRTVEAVTFFVKGSIARAAEKLTAGGQANLIAHLERDTFSRGNPVRLRLLDIKLI
;
A
#
# COMPACT_ATOMS: atom_id res chain seq x y z
N MET A 1 6.29 30.81 8.89
CA MET A 1 5.89 30.72 7.47
C MET A 1 6.13 29.29 7.02
N PHE A 2 5.29 28.74 6.12
CA PHE A 2 5.59 27.44 5.50
C PHE A 2 6.60 27.66 4.38
N PRO A 3 7.69 26.87 4.30
CA PRO A 3 8.66 27.02 3.24
C PRO A 3 8.12 26.49 1.91
N LEU A 4 8.52 27.13 0.84
CA LEU A 4 8.38 26.60 -0.52
C LEU A 4 9.60 25.74 -0.88
N HIS A 5 9.43 24.85 -1.83
CA HIS A 5 10.58 24.25 -2.51
C HIS A 5 11.35 25.31 -3.30
N ASP A 6 12.63 25.09 -3.46
CA ASP A 6 13.47 25.97 -4.25
C ASP A 6 13.02 25.97 -5.73
N PRO A 7 13.21 27.08 -6.46
CA PRO A 7 13.00 27.13 -7.92
C PRO A 7 13.82 26.06 -8.65
N LEU A 8 13.33 25.66 -9.81
CA LEU A 8 14.10 24.73 -10.65
C LEU A 8 15.40 25.34 -11.13
N ASP A 9 16.43 24.51 -11.20
CA ASP A 9 17.65 24.80 -11.93
C ASP A 9 17.35 25.09 -13.41
N ALA A 10 18.08 26.00 -14.01
CA ALA A 10 17.86 26.44 -15.39
C ALA A 10 18.06 25.32 -16.42
N VAL A 11 18.96 24.36 -16.15
CA VAL A 11 19.20 23.20 -17.02
C VAL A 11 18.00 22.27 -17.00
N LEU A 12 17.51 21.89 -15.81
CA LEU A 12 16.30 21.05 -15.64
C LEU A 12 15.06 21.74 -16.21
N ARG A 13 14.97 23.06 -16.07
CA ARG A 13 13.87 23.83 -16.66
C ARG A 13 13.91 23.77 -18.19
N GLY A 14 15.09 23.82 -18.78
CA GLY A 14 15.32 23.70 -20.24
C GLY A 14 14.92 22.31 -20.76
N GLU A 15 15.26 21.23 -20.04
CA GLU A 15 14.88 19.86 -20.41
C GLU A 15 13.34 19.67 -20.44
N LEU A 16 12.61 20.42 -19.64
CA LEU A 16 11.15 20.33 -19.50
C LEU A 16 10.43 21.58 -20.05
N ASP A 17 10.98 22.24 -21.06
CA ASP A 17 10.48 23.49 -21.66
C ASP A 17 9.07 23.38 -22.28
N ALA A 18 8.67 22.19 -22.69
CA ALA A 18 7.32 21.89 -23.19
C ALA A 18 6.21 22.02 -22.14
N HIS A 19 6.57 22.15 -20.84
CA HIS A 19 5.64 22.21 -19.73
C HIS A 19 5.69 23.58 -19.05
N ASP A 20 4.58 24.00 -18.43
CA ASP A 20 4.57 25.18 -17.57
C ASP A 20 5.44 24.97 -16.31
N ASP A 21 5.88 26.07 -15.66
CA ASP A 21 6.83 26.04 -14.55
C ASP A 21 6.36 25.16 -13.38
N LEU A 22 5.08 25.15 -13.07
CA LEU A 22 4.51 24.30 -12.02
C LEU A 22 4.63 22.83 -12.39
N THR A 23 4.19 22.47 -13.60
CA THR A 23 4.23 21.08 -14.08
C THR A 23 5.67 20.57 -14.14
N ALA A 24 6.61 21.37 -14.67
CA ALA A 24 8.03 21.03 -14.70
C ALA A 24 8.60 20.83 -13.29
N ALA A 25 8.29 21.72 -12.34
CA ALA A 25 8.73 21.59 -10.96
C ALA A 25 8.17 20.33 -10.28
N LEU A 26 6.90 20.02 -10.51
CA LEU A 26 6.26 18.82 -9.97
C LEU A 26 6.84 17.53 -10.56
N LEU A 27 7.23 17.51 -11.83
CA LEU A 27 7.89 16.38 -12.47
C LEU A 27 9.30 16.15 -11.89
N VAL A 28 10.12 17.20 -11.81
CA VAL A 28 11.49 17.10 -11.26
C VAL A 28 11.49 16.57 -9.82
N ARG A 29 10.57 17.01 -8.97
CA ARG A 29 10.43 16.54 -7.58
C ARG A 29 10.02 15.07 -7.47
N ARG A 30 9.56 14.48 -8.55
CA ARG A 30 9.24 13.05 -8.70
C ARG A 30 10.37 12.25 -9.35
N GLY A 31 11.51 12.89 -9.56
CA GLY A 31 12.67 12.26 -10.22
C GLY A 31 12.53 12.14 -11.74
N VAL A 32 11.60 12.88 -12.36
CA VAL A 32 11.40 12.93 -13.81
C VAL A 32 12.19 14.13 -14.34
N LEU A 33 13.32 13.86 -14.96
CA LEU A 33 14.34 14.87 -15.27
C LEU A 33 14.49 15.17 -16.76
N THR A 34 14.02 14.27 -17.63
CA THR A 34 14.14 14.42 -19.09
C THR A 34 12.77 14.51 -19.77
N LYS A 35 12.75 14.98 -21.00
CA LYS A 35 11.55 15.08 -21.83
C LYS A 35 10.91 13.69 -22.05
N GLU A 36 11.73 12.66 -22.31
CA GLU A 36 11.27 11.29 -22.54
C GLU A 36 10.65 10.70 -21.28
N GLU A 37 11.25 10.94 -20.11
CA GLU A 37 10.69 10.51 -18.83
C GLU A 37 9.37 11.23 -18.53
N ALA A 38 9.29 12.54 -18.85
CA ALA A 38 8.06 13.32 -18.68
C ALA A 38 6.93 12.78 -19.55
N GLU A 39 7.20 12.45 -20.81
CA GLU A 39 6.21 11.85 -21.71
C GLU A 39 5.73 10.51 -21.18
N LYS A 40 6.63 9.62 -20.78
CA LYS A 40 6.28 8.31 -20.16
C LYS A 40 5.46 8.48 -18.89
N PHE A 41 5.82 9.46 -18.05
CA PHE A 41 5.13 9.70 -16.80
C PHE A 41 3.73 10.25 -17.00
N LEU A 42 3.56 11.24 -17.89
CA LEU A 42 2.27 11.89 -18.14
C LEU A 42 1.33 11.03 -19.01
N ASN A 43 1.89 10.27 -19.96
CA ASN A 43 1.18 9.44 -20.92
C ASN A 43 1.62 7.96 -20.84
N PRO A 44 1.38 7.27 -19.70
CA PRO A 44 1.79 5.87 -19.56
C PRO A 44 1.12 4.99 -20.64
N SER A 45 1.96 4.22 -21.38
CA SER A 45 1.54 3.30 -22.44
C SER A 45 1.59 1.86 -21.93
N TYR A 46 0.50 1.12 -22.11
CA TYR A 46 0.43 -0.29 -21.76
C TYR A 46 1.38 -1.13 -22.63
N ASP A 47 1.48 -0.80 -23.90
CA ASP A 47 2.20 -1.63 -24.87
C ASP A 47 3.72 -1.32 -24.88
N GLU A 48 4.15 -0.13 -24.42
CA GLU A 48 5.53 0.33 -24.51
C GLU A 48 6.27 0.43 -23.16
N HIS A 49 5.53 0.65 -22.06
CA HIS A 49 6.14 0.98 -20.78
C HIS A 49 6.05 -0.17 -19.75
N LEU A 50 5.61 -1.36 -20.16
CA LEU A 50 5.68 -2.57 -19.36
C LEU A 50 6.86 -3.43 -19.84
N HIS A 51 7.66 -3.91 -18.91
CA HIS A 51 8.78 -4.80 -19.21
C HIS A 51 8.28 -6.21 -19.59
N ASP A 52 9.05 -6.88 -20.42
CA ASP A 52 8.82 -8.29 -20.76
C ASP A 52 8.82 -9.15 -19.49
N PRO A 53 7.76 -9.92 -19.20
CA PRO A 53 7.71 -10.79 -18.04
C PRO A 53 8.86 -11.80 -17.98
N PHE A 54 9.38 -12.22 -19.13
CA PHE A 54 10.49 -13.19 -19.19
C PHE A 54 11.83 -12.67 -18.70
N LEU A 55 11.94 -11.39 -18.40
CA LEU A 55 13.10 -10.82 -17.69
C LEU A 55 13.13 -11.21 -16.20
N MET A 56 12.02 -11.68 -15.62
CA MET A 56 12.04 -12.22 -14.25
C MET A 56 12.65 -13.62 -14.23
N VAL A 57 13.47 -13.87 -13.21
CA VAL A 57 14.03 -15.19 -12.94
C VAL A 57 12.91 -16.22 -12.90
N ASP A 58 13.14 -17.40 -13.43
CA ASP A 58 12.22 -18.55 -13.49
C ASP A 58 10.87 -18.30 -14.21
N MET A 59 10.59 -17.11 -14.71
CA MET A 59 9.28 -16.79 -15.33
C MET A 59 8.94 -17.74 -16.49
N ARG A 60 9.90 -18.03 -17.38
CA ARG A 60 9.67 -18.97 -18.50
C ARG A 60 9.33 -20.37 -17.99
N LYS A 61 10.14 -20.89 -17.06
CA LYS A 61 9.94 -22.19 -16.42
C LYS A 61 8.60 -22.29 -15.70
N ALA A 62 8.21 -21.23 -14.99
CA ALA A 62 6.92 -21.12 -14.31
C ALA A 62 5.75 -21.12 -15.32
N ALA A 63 5.84 -20.31 -16.36
CA ALA A 63 4.80 -20.17 -17.39
C ALA A 63 4.58 -21.47 -18.16
N GLU A 64 5.65 -22.17 -18.54
CA GLU A 64 5.58 -23.49 -19.23
C GLU A 64 4.95 -24.55 -18.33
N ARG A 65 5.35 -24.63 -17.04
CA ARG A 65 4.76 -25.58 -16.07
C ARG A 65 3.28 -25.27 -15.81
N PHE A 66 2.94 -24.01 -15.66
CA PHE A 66 1.56 -23.58 -15.44
C PHE A 66 0.67 -23.88 -16.64
N ALA A 67 1.16 -23.58 -17.85
CA ALA A 67 0.47 -23.94 -19.09
C ALA A 67 0.27 -25.45 -19.22
N ALA A 68 1.30 -26.26 -18.95
CA ALA A 68 1.23 -27.72 -18.99
C ALA A 68 0.15 -28.26 -18.03
N ALA A 69 0.10 -27.75 -16.79
CA ALA A 69 -0.92 -28.15 -15.82
C ALA A 69 -2.34 -27.83 -16.31
N ILE A 70 -2.55 -26.63 -16.87
CA ILE A 70 -3.86 -26.20 -17.41
C ILE A 70 -4.28 -27.13 -18.57
N LEU A 71 -3.38 -27.41 -19.51
CA LEU A 71 -3.67 -28.22 -20.69
C LEU A 71 -3.89 -29.69 -20.33
N ALA A 72 -3.12 -30.23 -19.39
CA ALA A 72 -3.25 -31.60 -18.89
C ALA A 72 -4.41 -31.79 -17.92
N LYS A 73 -5.11 -30.73 -17.53
CA LYS A 73 -6.18 -30.78 -16.49
C LYS A 73 -5.68 -31.28 -15.14
N GLU A 74 -4.44 -31.00 -14.81
CA GLU A 74 -3.94 -31.26 -13.47
C GLU A 74 -4.68 -30.35 -12.48
N LYS A 75 -4.93 -30.86 -11.28
CA LYS A 75 -5.58 -30.06 -10.25
C LYS A 75 -4.60 -29.03 -9.67
N ILE A 76 -4.94 -27.76 -9.82
CA ILE A 76 -4.13 -26.60 -9.42
C ILE A 76 -4.72 -25.97 -8.16
N ALA A 77 -3.88 -25.61 -7.19
CA ALA A 77 -4.28 -24.75 -6.07
C ALA A 77 -3.68 -23.35 -6.24
N VAL A 78 -4.51 -22.31 -6.16
CA VAL A 78 -4.07 -20.92 -6.00
C VAL A 78 -4.03 -20.60 -4.53
N TRP A 79 -2.82 -20.42 -3.97
CA TRP A 79 -2.61 -20.04 -2.58
C TRP A 79 -2.34 -18.54 -2.51
N SER A 80 -3.30 -17.73 -2.09
CA SER A 80 -3.15 -16.27 -2.01
C SER A 80 -3.13 -15.77 -0.58
N ASP A 81 -2.39 -14.68 -0.33
CA ASP A 81 -2.52 -13.97 0.95
C ASP A 81 -3.93 -13.39 1.12
N TYR A 82 -4.24 -12.99 2.33
CA TYR A 82 -5.59 -12.61 2.78
C TYR A 82 -5.85 -11.09 2.75
N ASP A 83 -4.95 -10.28 2.24
CA ASP A 83 -5.07 -8.82 2.22
C ASP A 83 -5.47 -8.25 0.85
N CYS A 84 -5.40 -6.93 0.69
CA CYS A 84 -5.80 -6.25 -0.55
C CYS A 84 -4.72 -6.25 -1.64
N ASP A 85 -3.71 -7.12 -1.54
CA ASP A 85 -2.85 -7.54 -2.65
C ASP A 85 -3.09 -9.03 -2.96
N GLY A 86 -2.98 -9.91 -1.98
CA GLY A 86 -3.20 -11.34 -2.18
C GLY A 86 -4.61 -11.67 -2.67
N ILE A 87 -5.67 -11.04 -2.15
CA ILE A 87 -7.06 -11.28 -2.59
C ILE A 87 -7.26 -10.90 -4.06
N PRO A 88 -6.93 -9.68 -4.52
CA PRO A 88 -7.05 -9.34 -5.95
C PRO A 88 -6.21 -10.24 -6.85
N GLY A 89 -5.00 -10.62 -6.41
CA GLY A 89 -4.16 -11.55 -7.14
C GLY A 89 -4.73 -12.97 -7.23
N GLY A 90 -5.34 -13.45 -6.13
CA GLY A 90 -6.10 -14.69 -6.14
C GLY A 90 -7.31 -14.64 -7.08
N VAL A 91 -8.04 -13.53 -7.11
CA VAL A 91 -9.18 -13.29 -8.01
C VAL A 91 -8.76 -13.29 -9.47
N LEU A 92 -7.69 -12.61 -9.83
CA LEU A 92 -7.22 -12.57 -11.22
C LEU A 92 -6.77 -13.95 -11.72
N LEU A 93 -6.09 -14.76 -10.89
CA LEU A 93 -5.74 -16.14 -11.25
C LEU A 93 -6.98 -17.04 -11.33
N HIS A 94 -7.95 -16.88 -10.42
CA HIS A 94 -9.25 -17.56 -10.49
C HIS A 94 -9.93 -17.32 -11.84
N ASP A 95 -10.04 -16.07 -12.26
CA ASP A 95 -10.71 -15.72 -13.52
C ASP A 95 -9.95 -16.24 -14.72
N PHE A 96 -8.62 -16.16 -14.70
CA PHE A 96 -7.80 -16.73 -15.78
C PHE A 96 -7.97 -18.24 -15.88
N LEU A 97 -7.85 -18.98 -14.78
CA LEU A 97 -8.00 -20.44 -14.75
C LEU A 97 -9.40 -20.88 -15.15
N LYS A 98 -10.42 -20.18 -14.67
CA LYS A 98 -11.83 -20.41 -15.06
C LYS A 98 -12.02 -20.18 -16.56
N LYS A 99 -11.47 -19.10 -17.11
CA LYS A 99 -11.54 -18.78 -18.54
C LYS A 99 -10.77 -19.80 -19.39
N ALA A 100 -9.60 -20.24 -18.94
CA ALA A 100 -8.80 -21.28 -19.58
C ALA A 100 -9.45 -22.68 -19.45
N GLY A 101 -10.43 -22.83 -18.57
CA GLY A 101 -11.13 -24.08 -18.28
C GLY A 101 -10.24 -25.08 -17.56
N ALA A 102 -9.40 -24.66 -16.63
CA ALA A 102 -8.57 -25.50 -15.79
C ALA A 102 -9.39 -26.24 -14.72
N ASP A 103 -8.78 -27.28 -14.10
CA ASP A 103 -9.25 -27.84 -12.83
C ASP A 103 -8.48 -27.16 -11.71
N PHE A 104 -9.17 -26.41 -10.83
CA PHE A 104 -8.49 -25.65 -9.79
C PHE A 104 -9.35 -25.37 -8.57
N GLU A 105 -8.67 -25.03 -7.48
CA GLU A 105 -9.28 -24.51 -6.25
C GLU A 105 -8.47 -23.32 -5.71
N ASN A 106 -9.14 -22.44 -4.91
CA ASN A 106 -8.48 -21.33 -4.23
C ASN A 106 -8.32 -21.65 -2.74
N TYR A 107 -7.13 -21.41 -2.21
CA TYR A 107 -6.80 -21.52 -0.80
C TYR A 107 -6.36 -20.16 -0.27
N ILE A 108 -7.06 -19.66 0.74
CA ILE A 108 -6.75 -18.41 1.42
C ILE A 108 -6.61 -18.76 2.90
N PRO A 109 -5.41 -18.63 3.49
CA PRO A 109 -5.18 -18.98 4.88
C PRO A 109 -6.00 -18.07 5.81
N HIS A 110 -6.49 -18.62 6.92
CA HIS A 110 -7.17 -17.82 7.90
C HIS A 110 -6.17 -17.02 8.74
N ARG A 111 -6.26 -15.68 8.66
CA ARG A 111 -5.28 -14.75 9.25
C ARG A 111 -4.95 -15.02 10.72
N HIS A 112 -5.93 -15.41 11.51
CA HIS A 112 -5.81 -15.58 12.95
C HIS A 112 -5.35 -16.99 13.35
N ASP A 113 -5.78 -18.01 12.61
CA ASP A 113 -5.53 -19.42 12.94
C ASP A 113 -4.28 -19.96 12.24
N GLU A 114 -4.08 -19.58 10.97
CA GLU A 114 -3.01 -20.11 10.11
C GLU A 114 -1.85 -19.10 9.93
N GLY A 115 -2.12 -17.81 10.02
CA GLY A 115 -1.12 -16.75 9.85
C GLY A 115 -0.86 -16.39 8.39
N TYR A 116 0.29 -15.77 8.14
CA TYR A 116 0.74 -15.35 6.81
C TYR A 116 1.59 -16.44 6.14
N GLY A 117 1.45 -16.56 4.82
CA GLY A 117 2.22 -17.50 4.01
C GLY A 117 1.64 -18.91 3.99
N MET A 118 2.39 -19.83 3.42
CA MET A 118 2.01 -21.25 3.37
C MET A 118 2.24 -21.93 4.72
N ASN A 119 1.41 -22.93 5.01
CA ASN A 119 1.55 -23.75 6.20
C ASN A 119 1.43 -25.25 5.87
N VAL A 120 2.10 -26.09 6.68
CA VAL A 120 2.16 -27.55 6.46
C VAL A 120 0.77 -28.18 6.47
N GLY A 121 -0.11 -27.74 7.37
CA GLY A 121 -1.48 -28.28 7.49
C GLY A 121 -2.30 -28.07 6.22
N GLY A 122 -2.25 -26.86 5.65
CA GLY A 122 -2.90 -26.53 4.38
C GLY A 122 -2.31 -27.33 3.20
N ILE A 123 -0.98 -27.46 3.14
CA ILE A 123 -0.29 -28.27 2.14
C ILE A 123 -0.76 -29.74 2.18
N GLU A 124 -0.85 -30.34 3.35
CA GLU A 124 -1.34 -31.71 3.51
C GLU A 124 -2.82 -31.88 3.13
N GLN A 125 -3.63 -30.86 3.37
CA GLN A 125 -5.03 -30.85 2.92
C GLN A 125 -5.13 -30.80 1.37
N LEU A 126 -4.31 -29.98 0.72
CA LEU A 126 -4.26 -29.89 -0.74
C LEU A 126 -3.79 -31.21 -1.38
N ALA A 127 -2.77 -31.84 -0.81
CA ALA A 127 -2.29 -33.17 -1.26
C ALA A 127 -3.40 -34.23 -1.20
N LYS A 128 -4.17 -34.30 -0.09
CA LYS A 128 -5.31 -35.23 0.06
C LYS A 128 -6.43 -34.97 -0.97
N ARG A 129 -6.53 -33.73 -1.47
CA ARG A 129 -7.51 -33.37 -2.52
C ARG A 129 -6.98 -33.60 -3.94
N GLY A 130 -5.77 -34.11 -4.08
CA GLY A 130 -5.16 -34.49 -5.37
C GLY A 130 -4.52 -33.34 -6.14
N VAL A 131 -4.23 -32.21 -5.47
CA VAL A 131 -3.50 -31.09 -6.07
C VAL A 131 -2.12 -31.56 -6.56
N LYS A 132 -1.72 -31.10 -7.75
CA LYS A 132 -0.42 -31.38 -8.39
C LYS A 132 0.46 -30.15 -8.50
N LEU A 133 -0.15 -28.97 -8.58
CA LEU A 133 0.55 -27.70 -8.70
C LEU A 133 -0.05 -26.69 -7.74
N ILE A 134 0.80 -26.02 -6.98
CA ILE A 134 0.42 -24.86 -6.16
C ILE A 134 1.02 -23.61 -6.83
N VAL A 135 0.21 -22.58 -7.04
CA VAL A 135 0.67 -21.24 -7.45
C VAL A 135 0.38 -20.30 -6.30
N THR A 136 1.42 -19.73 -5.70
CA THR A 136 1.24 -18.75 -4.63
C THR A 136 1.02 -17.36 -5.21
N VAL A 137 0.37 -16.49 -4.47
CA VAL A 137 0.21 -15.07 -4.78
C VAL A 137 0.48 -14.25 -3.53
N ASP A 138 1.42 -13.31 -3.64
CA ASP A 138 1.77 -12.38 -2.57
C ASP A 138 2.29 -13.09 -1.31
N SER A 139 2.91 -14.23 -1.48
CA SER A 139 3.49 -15.05 -0.42
C SER A 139 4.39 -16.14 -0.99
N GLY A 140 5.15 -16.78 -0.11
CA GLY A 140 5.91 -17.98 -0.46
C GLY A 140 7.42 -17.81 -0.46
N ILE A 141 7.97 -16.62 -0.68
CA ILE A 141 9.42 -16.40 -0.84
C ILE A 141 10.24 -16.80 0.40
N THR A 142 9.62 -16.85 1.57
CA THR A 142 10.25 -17.24 2.83
C THR A 142 9.77 -18.60 3.35
N ASP A 143 8.86 -19.29 2.65
CA ASP A 143 8.15 -20.48 3.11
C ASP A 143 8.92 -21.79 2.83
N VAL A 144 10.17 -21.88 3.30
CA VAL A 144 11.09 -23.00 3.04
C VAL A 144 10.50 -24.35 3.46
N VAL A 145 9.92 -24.43 4.67
CA VAL A 145 9.42 -25.70 5.23
C VAL A 145 8.12 -26.16 4.53
N PRO A 146 7.11 -25.31 4.31
CA PRO A 146 5.90 -25.71 3.58
C PRO A 146 6.19 -26.13 2.13
N VAL A 147 7.11 -25.44 1.44
CA VAL A 147 7.51 -25.78 0.06
C VAL A 147 8.20 -27.15 0.02
N ALA A 148 9.13 -27.42 0.94
CA ALA A 148 9.75 -28.74 1.05
C ALA A 148 8.71 -29.84 1.29
N ARG A 149 7.71 -29.58 2.16
CA ARG A 149 6.62 -30.52 2.41
C ARG A 149 5.74 -30.77 1.19
N ALA A 150 5.45 -29.73 0.40
CA ALA A 150 4.72 -29.88 -0.87
C ALA A 150 5.48 -30.80 -1.84
N LYS A 151 6.79 -30.61 -1.97
CA LYS A 151 7.66 -31.43 -2.81
C LYS A 151 7.70 -32.89 -2.35
N GLU A 152 7.79 -33.16 -1.04
CA GLU A 152 7.72 -34.53 -0.48
C GLU A 152 6.39 -35.22 -0.82
N LEU A 153 5.30 -34.45 -0.91
CA LEU A 153 3.96 -34.95 -1.25
C LEU A 153 3.70 -35.01 -2.77
N GLY A 154 4.71 -34.75 -3.59
CA GLY A 154 4.64 -34.84 -5.05
C GLY A 154 3.85 -33.69 -5.70
N MET A 155 3.86 -32.52 -5.09
CA MET A 155 3.29 -31.29 -5.63
C MET A 155 4.39 -30.32 -6.03
N ASP A 156 4.29 -29.75 -7.22
CA ASP A 156 5.13 -28.63 -7.63
C ASP A 156 4.60 -27.32 -7.03
N VAL A 157 5.51 -26.38 -6.76
CA VAL A 157 5.16 -25.03 -6.27
C VAL A 157 5.77 -23.98 -7.20
N ILE A 158 4.93 -23.10 -7.72
CA ILE A 158 5.33 -21.86 -8.39
C ILE A 158 5.06 -20.72 -7.39
N ILE A 159 6.11 -20.03 -6.99
CA ILE A 159 6.00 -18.87 -6.12
C ILE A 159 5.88 -17.63 -6.99
N THR A 160 4.77 -16.83 -6.82
CA THR A 160 4.69 -15.45 -7.30
C THR A 160 4.58 -14.53 -6.09
N ASP A 161 5.64 -13.78 -5.86
CA ASP A 161 5.78 -12.94 -4.66
C ASP A 161 6.60 -11.69 -4.99
N HIS A 162 6.52 -10.66 -4.17
CA HIS A 162 7.27 -9.42 -4.31
C HIS A 162 8.07 -9.05 -3.05
N HIS A 163 7.86 -9.77 -1.98
CA HIS A 163 8.57 -9.56 -0.72
C HIS A 163 10.07 -9.84 -0.87
N LEU A 164 10.87 -9.26 0.01
CA LEU A 164 12.32 -9.47 0.00
C LEU A 164 12.65 -10.94 0.32
N PRO A 165 13.51 -11.56 -0.48
CA PRO A 165 13.99 -12.91 -0.19
C PRO A 165 14.68 -13.01 1.16
N GLY A 166 14.48 -14.12 1.87
CA GLY A 166 15.27 -14.48 3.04
C GLY A 166 16.67 -14.95 2.70
N GLU A 167 17.46 -15.33 3.71
CA GLU A 167 18.82 -15.89 3.53
C GLU A 167 18.81 -17.17 2.69
N LYS A 168 17.75 -17.97 2.79
CA LYS A 168 17.55 -19.21 2.05
C LYS A 168 16.24 -19.13 1.28
N LEU A 169 16.31 -19.33 -0.03
CA LEU A 169 15.12 -19.47 -0.86
C LEU A 169 14.47 -20.86 -0.67
N PRO A 170 13.14 -20.97 -0.78
CA PRO A 170 12.45 -22.23 -0.87
C PRO A 170 12.88 -23.04 -2.10
N ASP A 171 12.97 -24.37 -1.97
CA ASP A 171 13.25 -25.29 -3.08
C ASP A 171 11.97 -25.56 -3.89
N ALA A 172 11.40 -24.47 -4.43
CA ALA A 172 10.21 -24.49 -5.27
C ALA A 172 10.55 -24.91 -6.71
N PHE A 173 9.53 -25.35 -7.45
CA PHE A 173 9.69 -25.62 -8.89
C PHE A 173 10.15 -24.35 -9.62
N ALA A 174 9.56 -23.20 -9.32
CA ALA A 174 9.95 -21.91 -9.85
C ALA A 174 9.71 -20.80 -8.83
N VAL A 175 10.60 -19.78 -8.79
CA VAL A 175 10.49 -18.61 -7.93
C VAL A 175 10.42 -17.36 -8.81
N VAL A 176 9.22 -16.83 -9.00
CA VAL A 176 8.94 -15.60 -9.76
C VAL A 176 8.81 -14.45 -8.79
N ASN A 177 9.86 -13.67 -8.67
CA ASN A 177 9.91 -12.53 -7.77
C ASN A 177 10.87 -11.46 -8.36
N PRO A 178 10.46 -10.20 -8.50
CA PRO A 178 11.30 -9.15 -9.08
C PRO A 178 12.54 -8.82 -8.22
N ASN A 179 12.56 -9.25 -6.95
CA ASN A 179 13.67 -9.10 -6.02
C ASN A 179 14.58 -10.34 -5.95
N ALA A 180 14.17 -11.47 -6.57
CA ALA A 180 15.01 -12.67 -6.61
C ALA A 180 16.21 -12.46 -7.54
N ARG A 181 17.35 -13.07 -7.17
CA ARG A 181 18.55 -13.11 -8.00
C ARG A 181 18.71 -14.52 -8.56
N PRO A 182 19.28 -14.67 -9.77
CA PRO A 182 19.65 -15.97 -10.27
C PRO A 182 20.53 -16.70 -9.23
N VAL A 183 20.17 -17.95 -8.91
CA VAL A 183 21.07 -18.81 -8.13
C VAL A 183 22.25 -19.13 -9.05
N ARG A 184 23.38 -18.46 -8.85
CA ARG A 184 24.62 -18.91 -9.47
C ARG A 184 25.01 -20.21 -8.76
N ASP A 185 25.12 -21.29 -9.50
CA ASP A 185 25.85 -22.47 -9.02
C ASP A 185 27.22 -21.95 -8.54
N LYS A 186 27.49 -22.13 -7.25
CA LYS A 186 28.80 -21.76 -6.71
C LYS A 186 29.83 -22.50 -7.54
N ALA A 187 30.55 -21.81 -8.41
CA ALA A 187 31.78 -22.34 -8.94
C ALA A 187 32.63 -22.79 -7.73
N PRO A 188 33.24 -23.98 -7.76
CA PRO A 188 34.02 -24.45 -6.63
C PRO A 188 35.03 -23.37 -6.29
N GLU A 189 34.98 -22.86 -5.04
CA GLU A 189 35.93 -21.87 -4.54
C GLU A 189 37.31 -22.49 -4.65
N VAL A 190 38.10 -22.02 -5.56
CA VAL A 190 39.53 -22.35 -5.62
C VAL A 190 40.22 -21.50 -4.57
N PRO A 191 40.67 -22.07 -3.44
CA PRO A 191 41.33 -21.30 -2.41
C PRO A 191 42.58 -20.62 -2.98
N GLY A 192 42.67 -19.31 -2.90
CA GLY A 192 43.85 -18.52 -3.24
C GLY A 192 43.81 -17.70 -4.51
N SER A 193 42.65 -17.55 -5.18
CA SER A 193 42.56 -16.59 -6.30
C SER A 193 42.31 -15.16 -5.79
N PRO A 194 42.94 -14.13 -6.36
CA PRO A 194 42.82 -12.73 -5.96
C PRO A 194 41.42 -12.13 -6.22
N GLU A 195 40.50 -12.88 -6.83
CA GLU A 195 39.14 -12.44 -7.20
C GLU A 195 38.11 -12.57 -6.08
N ALA A 196 38.48 -13.13 -4.91
CA ALA A 196 37.57 -13.36 -3.79
C ALA A 196 37.15 -12.08 -3.03
N SER A 197 37.72 -10.92 -3.34
CA SER A 197 37.44 -9.66 -2.62
C SER A 197 36.71 -8.58 -3.42
N ALA A 198 36.29 -8.84 -4.66
CA ALA A 198 35.76 -7.81 -5.56
C ALA A 198 34.40 -8.12 -6.21
N SER A 199 33.61 -9.07 -5.74
CA SER A 199 32.36 -9.42 -6.43
C SER A 199 31.10 -9.27 -5.58
N ASN A 200 30.86 -8.07 -5.05
CA ASN A 200 29.50 -7.64 -4.68
C ASN A 200 28.79 -6.89 -5.82
N GLY A 201 29.35 -6.93 -7.03
CA GLY A 201 28.80 -6.31 -8.24
C GLY A 201 28.11 -7.35 -9.11
N THR A 202 26.79 -7.56 -8.93
CA THR A 202 25.94 -8.12 -10.00
C THR A 202 25.92 -7.12 -11.15
N SER A 203 26.16 -7.60 -12.38
CA SER A 203 25.94 -6.73 -13.55
C SER A 203 24.49 -6.27 -13.58
N PRO A 204 24.17 -5.04 -13.99
CA PRO A 204 22.80 -4.52 -14.09
C PRO A 204 21.87 -5.41 -14.94
N ASP A 205 22.41 -6.25 -15.82
CA ASP A 205 21.70 -7.04 -16.82
C ASP A 205 21.04 -8.34 -16.27
N GLU A 206 21.28 -8.71 -15.01
CA GLU A 206 20.82 -10.01 -14.48
C GLU A 206 19.59 -9.93 -13.57
N THR A 207 18.98 -8.76 -13.40
CA THR A 207 17.81 -8.57 -12.54
C THR A 207 16.65 -7.92 -13.28
N TYR A 208 15.43 -8.25 -12.87
CA TYR A 208 14.25 -7.58 -13.42
C TYR A 208 14.35 -6.05 -13.25
N PRO A 209 14.13 -5.25 -14.31
CA PRO A 209 14.40 -3.81 -14.29
C PRO A 209 13.59 -3.03 -13.27
N PHE A 210 12.41 -3.52 -12.87
CA PHE A 210 11.49 -2.86 -11.95
C PHE A 210 11.12 -3.74 -10.76
N ARG A 211 11.72 -3.49 -9.60
CA ARG A 211 11.61 -4.35 -8.41
C ARG A 211 10.40 -4.10 -7.53
N SER A 212 9.64 -3.06 -7.79
CA SER A 212 8.58 -2.59 -6.88
C SER A 212 7.17 -3.00 -7.30
N LEU A 213 7.02 -4.08 -8.07
CA LEU A 213 5.69 -4.62 -8.35
C LEU A 213 5.04 -5.13 -7.06
N CYS A 214 3.70 -5.07 -6.97
CA CYS A 214 2.94 -5.79 -5.95
C CYS A 214 2.76 -7.27 -6.34
N GLY A 215 2.35 -8.13 -5.40
CA GLY A 215 2.18 -9.57 -5.62
C GLY A 215 1.16 -9.87 -6.72
N SER A 216 0.04 -9.17 -6.77
CA SER A 216 -0.95 -9.25 -7.86
C SER A 216 -0.35 -8.88 -9.21
N GLY A 217 0.55 -7.91 -9.26
CA GLY A 217 1.27 -7.51 -10.48
C GLY A 217 2.16 -8.64 -10.99
N VAL A 218 2.88 -9.32 -10.10
CA VAL A 218 3.71 -10.49 -10.44
C VAL A 218 2.84 -11.65 -10.93
N ALA A 219 1.73 -11.95 -10.26
CA ALA A 219 0.79 -12.99 -10.69
C ALA A 219 0.18 -12.69 -12.08
N TRP A 220 -0.15 -11.43 -12.36
CA TRP A 220 -0.61 -11.01 -13.68
C TRP A 220 0.46 -11.17 -14.76
N LYS A 221 1.72 -10.87 -14.46
CA LYS A 221 2.86 -11.13 -15.37
C LYS A 221 2.99 -12.62 -15.68
N LEU A 222 2.75 -13.51 -14.71
CA LEU A 222 2.71 -14.96 -14.96
C LEU A 222 1.58 -15.33 -15.94
N VAL A 223 0.38 -14.74 -15.82
CA VAL A 223 -0.71 -14.94 -16.78
C VAL A 223 -0.28 -14.52 -18.19
N CYS A 224 0.32 -13.34 -18.34
CA CYS A 224 0.82 -12.84 -19.62
C CYS A 224 1.87 -13.79 -20.24
N ALA A 225 2.83 -14.23 -19.45
CA ALA A 225 3.88 -15.17 -19.85
C ALA A 225 3.30 -16.54 -20.25
N THR A 226 2.31 -17.05 -19.49
CA THR A 226 1.64 -18.33 -19.78
C THR A 226 0.91 -18.28 -21.12
N LEU A 227 0.22 -17.18 -21.40
CA LEU A 227 -0.45 -16.98 -22.68
C LEU A 227 0.51 -16.80 -23.86
N ALA A 228 1.75 -16.37 -23.60
CA ALA A 228 2.80 -16.24 -24.62
C ALA A 228 3.45 -17.59 -24.95
N VAL A 229 3.71 -18.44 -23.94
CA VAL A 229 4.34 -19.77 -24.18
C VAL A 229 3.35 -20.83 -24.67
N ALA A 230 2.04 -20.65 -24.42
CA ALA A 230 1.00 -21.60 -24.81
C ALA A 230 -0.08 -20.95 -25.69
N PRO A 231 0.20 -20.70 -26.97
CA PRO A 231 -0.77 -20.07 -27.89
C PRO A 231 -2.11 -20.80 -28.01
N THR A 232 -2.14 -22.11 -27.77
CA THR A 232 -3.37 -22.94 -27.79
C THR A 232 -4.38 -22.49 -26.72
N LEU A 233 -3.93 -21.89 -25.61
CA LEU A 233 -4.84 -21.30 -24.62
C LEU A 233 -5.61 -20.10 -25.17
N ARG A 234 -5.13 -19.46 -26.26
CA ARG A 234 -5.80 -18.33 -26.92
C ARG A 234 -7.13 -18.71 -27.58
N GLU A 235 -7.39 -20.01 -27.80
CA GLU A 235 -8.71 -20.49 -28.23
C GLU A 235 -9.80 -20.20 -27.22
N LYS A 236 -9.44 -20.21 -25.92
CA LYS A 236 -10.37 -19.94 -24.80
C LYS A 236 -10.20 -18.55 -24.22
N VAL A 237 -8.97 -18.02 -24.22
CA VAL A 237 -8.59 -16.72 -23.68
C VAL A 237 -8.20 -15.80 -24.85
N PRO A 238 -9.12 -15.03 -25.44
CA PRO A 238 -8.82 -14.16 -26.58
C PRO A 238 -7.70 -13.14 -26.29
N VAL A 239 -7.01 -12.70 -27.33
CA VAL A 239 -5.97 -11.67 -27.24
C VAL A 239 -6.57 -10.40 -26.62
N GLY A 240 -5.89 -9.85 -25.62
CA GLY A 240 -6.32 -8.65 -24.89
C GLY A 240 -7.30 -8.92 -23.74
N TRP A 241 -7.79 -10.16 -23.57
CA TRP A 241 -8.66 -10.49 -22.45
C TRP A 241 -7.93 -10.30 -21.09
N GLU A 242 -6.65 -10.60 -21.04
CA GLU A 242 -5.81 -10.39 -19.84
C GLU A 242 -5.76 -8.93 -19.37
N LYS A 243 -6.12 -7.97 -20.24
CA LYS A 243 -6.23 -6.54 -19.86
C LYS A 243 -7.41 -6.27 -18.91
N TRP A 244 -8.47 -7.10 -18.95
CA TRP A 244 -9.59 -6.98 -18.01
C TRP A 244 -9.21 -7.30 -16.57
N LEU A 245 -8.17 -8.13 -16.36
CA LEU A 245 -7.64 -8.46 -15.05
C LEU A 245 -6.94 -7.27 -14.37
N LEU A 246 -6.67 -6.20 -15.11
CA LEU A 246 -6.05 -4.98 -14.58
C LEU A 246 -6.92 -4.25 -13.57
N ASP A 247 -8.23 -4.52 -13.50
CA ASP A 247 -9.07 -4.00 -12.42
C ASP A 247 -8.58 -4.49 -11.04
N MET A 248 -8.20 -5.75 -10.93
CA MET A 248 -7.65 -6.34 -9.72
C MET A 248 -6.19 -5.93 -9.49
N VAL A 249 -5.38 -5.91 -10.55
CA VAL A 249 -3.98 -5.45 -10.45
C VAL A 249 -3.89 -4.00 -10.00
N GLY A 250 -4.72 -3.10 -10.57
CA GLY A 250 -4.74 -1.69 -10.17
C GLY A 250 -5.25 -1.49 -8.74
N LEU A 251 -6.25 -2.30 -8.32
CA LEU A 251 -6.71 -2.32 -6.93
C LEU A 251 -5.55 -2.65 -5.98
N ALA A 252 -4.82 -3.74 -6.27
CA ALA A 252 -3.69 -4.18 -5.48
C ALA A 252 -2.54 -3.17 -5.48
N THR A 253 -2.12 -2.71 -6.66
CA THR A 253 -1.00 -1.75 -6.81
C THR A 253 -1.19 -0.49 -5.97
N ILE A 254 -2.43 0.03 -5.91
CA ILE A 254 -2.74 1.23 -5.12
C ILE A 254 -2.87 0.88 -3.63
N ALA A 255 -3.50 -0.26 -3.31
CA ALA A 255 -3.80 -0.66 -1.94
C ALA A 255 -2.56 -1.10 -1.15
N ASP A 256 -1.60 -1.76 -1.80
CA ASP A 256 -0.34 -2.20 -1.20
C ASP A 256 0.68 -1.06 -1.04
N MET A 257 0.33 0.14 -1.51
CA MET A 257 1.15 1.34 -1.37
C MET A 257 2.55 1.21 -2.00
N VAL A 258 2.69 0.42 -3.06
CA VAL A 258 3.92 0.37 -3.83
C VAL A 258 4.15 1.69 -4.59
N PRO A 259 5.42 2.06 -4.92
CA PRO A 259 5.71 3.28 -5.66
C PRO A 259 4.92 3.40 -6.96
N LEU A 260 4.18 4.48 -7.16
CA LEU A 260 3.39 4.72 -8.39
C LEU A 260 4.25 5.36 -9.49
N THR A 261 5.38 4.73 -9.77
CA THR A 261 6.35 5.08 -10.83
C THR A 261 6.55 3.88 -11.76
N GLY A 262 7.23 4.05 -12.88
CA GLY A 262 7.55 2.97 -13.81
C GLY A 262 6.33 2.11 -14.17
N GLU A 263 6.47 0.78 -14.09
CA GLU A 263 5.38 -0.15 -14.40
C GLU A 263 4.16 0.01 -13.49
N ASN A 264 4.35 0.28 -12.19
CA ASN A 264 3.22 0.46 -11.27
C ASN A 264 2.34 1.65 -11.66
N ARG A 265 2.93 2.71 -12.23
CA ARG A 265 2.16 3.82 -12.77
C ARG A 265 1.28 3.40 -13.95
N VAL A 266 1.83 2.56 -14.85
CA VAL A 266 1.05 1.97 -15.96
C VAL A 266 -0.07 1.11 -15.41
N LEU A 267 0.24 0.17 -14.51
CA LEU A 267 -0.71 -0.76 -13.91
C LEU A 267 -1.82 -0.04 -13.14
N ALA A 268 -1.49 0.98 -12.34
CA ALA A 268 -2.47 1.78 -11.62
C ALA A 268 -3.36 2.60 -12.58
N THR A 269 -2.76 3.25 -13.60
CA THR A 269 -3.49 4.05 -14.59
C THR A 269 -4.49 3.21 -15.39
N TYR A 270 -4.03 2.09 -15.94
CA TYR A 270 -4.90 1.19 -16.70
C TYR A 270 -5.85 0.41 -15.80
N GLY A 271 -5.39 0.04 -14.60
CA GLY A 271 -6.23 -0.57 -13.58
C GLY A 271 -7.43 0.28 -13.23
N LEU A 272 -7.25 1.57 -12.97
CA LEU A 272 -8.35 2.52 -12.76
C LEU A 272 -9.25 2.64 -13.98
N LYS A 273 -8.67 2.68 -15.21
CA LYS A 273 -9.47 2.72 -16.45
C LYS A 273 -10.35 1.47 -16.62
N VAL A 274 -9.82 0.28 -16.31
CA VAL A 274 -10.57 -0.98 -16.36
C VAL A 274 -11.57 -1.07 -15.22
N MET A 275 -11.19 -0.70 -14.00
CA MET A 275 -12.07 -0.72 -12.82
C MET A 275 -13.33 0.13 -13.01
N ARG A 276 -13.20 1.29 -13.67
CA ARG A 276 -14.31 2.18 -14.03
C ARG A 276 -15.33 1.55 -15.00
N LYS A 277 -14.93 0.49 -15.71
CA LYS A 277 -15.75 -0.24 -16.70
C LYS A 277 -15.93 -1.71 -16.33
N SER A 278 -15.41 -2.14 -15.18
CA SER A 278 -15.41 -3.54 -14.78
C SER A 278 -16.84 -4.08 -14.67
N PRO A 279 -17.13 -5.23 -15.28
CA PRO A 279 -18.43 -5.87 -15.18
C PRO A 279 -18.62 -6.64 -13.85
N ARG A 280 -17.66 -6.62 -12.94
CA ARG A 280 -17.75 -7.35 -11.66
C ARG A 280 -18.89 -6.82 -10.82
N ILE A 281 -19.90 -7.67 -10.64
CA ILE A 281 -21.10 -7.35 -9.86
C ILE A 281 -20.71 -6.95 -8.43
N GLY A 282 -19.76 -7.67 -7.82
CA GLY A 282 -19.29 -7.38 -6.46
C GLY A 282 -18.66 -5.99 -6.32
N LEU A 283 -17.86 -5.55 -7.29
CA LEU A 283 -17.31 -4.19 -7.31
C LEU A 283 -18.42 -3.13 -7.44
N GLN A 284 -19.40 -3.37 -8.30
CA GLN A 284 -20.55 -2.48 -8.49
C GLN A 284 -21.38 -2.34 -7.20
N LYS A 285 -21.67 -3.45 -6.52
CA LYS A 285 -22.41 -3.46 -5.25
C LYS A 285 -21.60 -2.76 -4.14
N LEU A 286 -20.29 -2.97 -4.11
CA LEU A 286 -19.39 -2.31 -3.15
C LEU A 286 -19.38 -0.79 -3.37
N CYS A 287 -19.22 -0.32 -4.62
CA CYS A 287 -19.27 1.09 -4.98
C CYS A 287 -20.60 1.74 -4.59
N ARG A 288 -21.73 1.07 -4.90
CA ARG A 288 -23.06 1.54 -4.51
C ARG A 288 -23.18 1.70 -2.98
N GLY A 289 -22.72 0.71 -2.20
CA GLY A 289 -22.72 0.77 -0.74
C GLY A 289 -21.89 1.92 -0.17
N MET A 290 -20.82 2.29 -0.86
CA MET A 290 -19.93 3.40 -0.50
C MET A 290 -20.41 4.77 -1.03
N ARG A 291 -21.42 4.81 -1.89
CA ARG A 291 -21.85 5.98 -2.65
C ARG A 291 -20.74 6.55 -3.55
N VAL A 292 -19.95 5.67 -4.14
CA VAL A 292 -18.92 6.00 -5.12
C VAL A 292 -19.46 5.65 -6.50
N GLU A 293 -19.37 6.60 -7.42
CA GLU A 293 -19.73 6.38 -8.82
C GLU A 293 -18.62 5.58 -9.51
N GLN A 294 -18.92 4.34 -9.92
CA GLN A 294 -17.89 3.44 -10.47
C GLN A 294 -17.12 4.07 -11.64
N HIS A 295 -17.79 4.78 -12.53
CA HIS A 295 -17.17 5.39 -13.70
C HIS A 295 -16.15 6.49 -13.39
N SER A 296 -16.11 6.97 -12.14
CA SER A 296 -15.22 8.04 -11.67
C SER A 296 -14.27 7.61 -10.55
N ILE A 297 -14.16 6.30 -10.26
CA ILE A 297 -13.23 5.78 -9.22
C ILE A 297 -11.84 6.39 -9.39
N THR A 298 -11.31 6.89 -8.29
CA THR A 298 -9.97 7.47 -8.17
C THR A 298 -9.07 6.57 -7.30
N GLU A 299 -7.78 6.88 -7.26
CA GLU A 299 -6.84 6.23 -6.34
C GLU A 299 -7.22 6.43 -4.86
N ASP A 300 -7.85 7.56 -4.51
CA ASP A 300 -8.35 7.80 -3.15
C ASP A 300 -9.52 6.87 -2.81
N ASP A 301 -10.44 6.64 -3.73
CA ASP A 301 -11.54 5.69 -3.52
C ASP A 301 -11.00 4.28 -3.32
N VAL A 302 -9.96 3.90 -4.07
CA VAL A 302 -9.27 2.62 -3.86
C VAL A 302 -8.62 2.57 -2.49
N GLY A 303 -7.74 3.51 -2.17
CA GLY A 303 -6.92 3.48 -0.95
C GLY A 303 -7.72 3.67 0.34
N PHE A 304 -8.74 4.55 0.32
CA PHE A 304 -9.47 4.94 1.54
C PHE A 304 -10.88 4.34 1.66
N MET A 305 -11.43 3.79 0.57
CA MET A 305 -12.78 3.24 0.60
C MET A 305 -12.83 1.75 0.24
N ILE A 306 -12.28 1.30 -0.89
CA ILE A 306 -12.34 -0.09 -1.34
C ILE A 306 -11.40 -0.97 -0.51
N ALA A 307 -10.10 -0.68 -0.52
CA ALA A 307 -9.08 -1.49 0.15
C ALA A 307 -9.32 -1.67 1.66
N PRO A 308 -9.77 -0.66 2.43
CA PRO A 308 -10.10 -0.84 3.84
C PRO A 308 -11.23 -1.85 4.10
N ARG A 309 -12.18 -2.04 3.16
CA ARG A 309 -13.26 -3.03 3.27
C ARG A 309 -12.78 -4.43 2.95
N VAL A 310 -11.97 -4.58 1.91
CA VAL A 310 -11.30 -5.85 1.59
C VAL A 310 -10.45 -6.31 2.78
N ASN A 311 -9.59 -5.43 3.28
CA ASN A 311 -8.74 -5.71 4.46
C ASN A 311 -9.53 -5.95 5.76
N ALA A 312 -10.74 -5.39 5.88
CA ALA A 312 -11.59 -5.65 7.05
C ALA A 312 -12.08 -7.09 7.08
N ALA A 313 -12.27 -7.75 5.94
CA ALA A 313 -12.67 -9.15 5.88
C ALA A 313 -11.69 -10.05 6.64
N SER A 314 -10.38 -9.95 6.37
CA SER A 314 -9.36 -10.75 7.06
C SER A 314 -9.09 -10.33 8.50
N ARG A 315 -9.27 -9.03 8.84
CA ARG A 315 -9.00 -8.52 10.20
C ARG A 315 -10.12 -8.81 11.19
N MET A 316 -11.36 -8.90 10.72
CA MET A 316 -12.56 -8.97 11.56
C MET A 316 -13.38 -10.24 11.34
N GLY A 317 -13.10 -11.01 10.27
CA GLY A 317 -13.84 -12.18 9.86
C GLY A 317 -13.02 -13.10 8.98
N ASN A 318 -13.53 -13.43 7.79
CA ASN A 318 -12.87 -14.34 6.85
C ASN A 318 -12.55 -13.63 5.52
N ALA A 319 -11.30 -13.69 5.09
CA ALA A 319 -10.84 -13.10 3.84
C ALA A 319 -11.58 -13.66 2.60
N ARG A 320 -12.08 -14.90 2.68
CA ARG A 320 -12.90 -15.51 1.61
C ARG A 320 -14.13 -14.69 1.25
N ASP A 321 -14.70 -13.93 2.18
CA ASP A 321 -15.85 -13.07 1.89
C ASP A 321 -15.51 -11.99 0.84
N ALA A 322 -14.30 -11.40 0.93
CA ALA A 322 -13.84 -10.43 -0.04
C ALA A 322 -13.49 -11.09 -1.39
N PHE A 323 -12.89 -12.27 -1.37
CA PHE A 323 -12.63 -13.07 -2.57
C PHE A 323 -13.93 -13.43 -3.29
N GLN A 324 -14.91 -13.98 -2.58
CA GLN A 324 -16.21 -14.33 -3.13
C GLN A 324 -16.95 -13.11 -3.70
N LEU A 325 -16.89 -11.97 -3.02
CA LEU A 325 -17.47 -10.72 -3.55
C LEU A 325 -16.98 -10.41 -4.96
N PHE A 326 -15.68 -10.56 -5.24
CA PHE A 326 -15.11 -10.24 -6.55
C PHE A 326 -15.26 -11.36 -7.59
N THR A 327 -15.57 -12.59 -7.19
CA THR A 327 -15.67 -13.75 -8.09
C THR A 327 -17.09 -14.22 -8.36
N THR A 328 -18.07 -13.84 -7.53
CA THR A 328 -19.46 -14.24 -7.71
C THR A 328 -20.10 -13.61 -8.94
N ALA A 329 -20.95 -14.37 -9.60
CA ALA A 329 -21.84 -13.91 -10.67
C ALA A 329 -23.29 -13.71 -10.20
N ASP A 330 -23.61 -14.05 -8.93
CA ASP A 330 -24.92 -13.88 -8.34
C ASP A 330 -25.07 -12.50 -7.71
N GLU A 331 -26.12 -11.77 -8.12
CA GLU A 331 -26.37 -10.41 -7.63
C GLU A 331 -26.76 -10.35 -6.15
N ASN A 332 -27.49 -11.35 -5.65
CA ASN A 332 -27.94 -11.37 -4.26
C ASN A 332 -26.76 -11.68 -3.34
N GLU A 333 -25.95 -12.70 -3.71
CA GLU A 333 -24.72 -13.02 -2.98
C GLU A 333 -23.77 -11.81 -2.94
N ALA A 334 -23.57 -11.12 -4.07
CA ALA A 334 -22.76 -9.92 -4.13
C ALA A 334 -23.26 -8.79 -3.22
N ASP A 335 -24.58 -8.59 -3.16
CA ASP A 335 -25.18 -7.57 -2.30
C ASP A 335 -25.03 -7.92 -0.81
N GLU A 336 -25.23 -9.18 -0.42
CA GLU A 336 -25.02 -9.67 0.94
C GLU A 336 -23.55 -9.54 1.37
N LEU A 337 -22.61 -9.95 0.52
CA LEU A 337 -21.17 -9.84 0.79
C LEU A 337 -20.72 -8.38 0.89
N ALA A 338 -21.19 -7.49 0.01
CA ALA A 338 -20.88 -6.08 0.09
C ALA A 338 -21.37 -5.45 1.40
N LYS A 339 -22.60 -5.77 1.83
CA LYS A 339 -23.15 -5.36 3.14
C LYS A 339 -22.36 -5.93 4.30
N LYS A 340 -21.91 -7.19 4.20
CA LYS A 340 -21.07 -7.83 5.22
C LYS A 340 -19.72 -7.13 5.36
N LEU A 341 -19.04 -6.83 4.26
CA LEU A 341 -17.77 -6.10 4.28
C LEU A 341 -17.91 -4.69 4.87
N GLU A 342 -19.01 -3.99 4.55
CA GLU A 342 -19.31 -2.69 5.14
C GLU A 342 -19.51 -2.78 6.66
N LYS A 343 -20.21 -3.81 7.13
CA LYS A 343 -20.39 -4.07 8.57
C LYS A 343 -19.05 -4.33 9.26
N LEU A 344 -18.23 -5.24 8.70
CA LEU A 344 -16.90 -5.56 9.24
C LEU A 344 -15.98 -4.32 9.27
N ASN A 345 -16.03 -3.48 8.23
CA ASN A 345 -15.25 -2.24 8.19
C ASN A 345 -15.70 -1.22 9.25
N ARG A 346 -17.01 -1.11 9.53
CA ARG A 346 -17.54 -0.26 10.62
C ARG A 346 -17.09 -0.78 11.99
N GLU A 347 -17.17 -2.08 12.21
CA GLU A 347 -16.70 -2.73 13.44
C GLU A 347 -15.20 -2.51 13.64
N ARG A 348 -14.40 -2.71 12.58
CA ARG A 348 -12.97 -2.42 12.59
C ARG A 348 -12.67 -0.98 13.00
N LYS A 349 -13.37 0.01 12.39
CA LYS A 349 -13.21 1.43 12.73
C LYS A 349 -13.58 1.72 14.18
N ALA A 350 -14.67 1.13 14.67
CA ALA A 350 -15.13 1.32 16.04
C ALA A 350 -14.12 0.77 17.06
N GLN A 351 -13.61 -0.47 16.83
CA GLN A 351 -12.62 -1.09 17.71
C GLN A 351 -11.27 -0.35 17.68
N ALA A 352 -10.76 0.00 16.49
CA ALA A 352 -9.53 0.78 16.36
C ALA A 352 -9.67 2.14 17.08
N GLY A 353 -10.82 2.82 16.93
CA GLY A 353 -11.10 4.07 17.65
C GLY A 353 -11.18 3.89 19.17
N ALA A 354 -11.70 2.78 19.66
CA ALA A 354 -11.71 2.47 21.11
C ALA A 354 -10.27 2.28 21.63
N ILE A 355 -9.43 1.53 20.93
CA ILE A 355 -8.01 1.36 21.29
C ILE A 355 -7.29 2.71 21.26
N THR A 356 -7.50 3.54 20.23
CA THR A 356 -6.90 4.88 20.13
C THR A 356 -7.25 5.74 21.34
N ARG A 357 -8.53 5.77 21.75
CA ARG A 357 -8.95 6.51 22.96
C ARG A 357 -8.31 5.96 24.23
N ALA A 358 -8.21 4.65 24.37
CA ALA A 358 -7.54 4.03 25.51
C ALA A 358 -6.05 4.40 25.60
N VAL A 359 -5.35 4.44 24.44
CA VAL A 359 -3.96 4.91 24.36
C VAL A 359 -3.86 6.37 24.82
N HIS A 360 -4.72 7.27 24.31
CA HIS A 360 -4.73 8.68 24.70
C HIS A 360 -4.96 8.87 26.20
N THR A 361 -5.92 8.14 26.78
CA THR A 361 -6.22 8.19 28.21
C THR A 361 -4.99 7.80 29.03
N ARG A 362 -4.36 6.67 28.70
CA ARG A 362 -3.14 6.20 29.40
C ARG A 362 -1.96 7.16 29.27
N LEU A 363 -1.77 7.78 28.09
CA LEU A 363 -0.73 8.79 27.88
C LEU A 363 -1.00 10.07 28.71
N LYS A 364 -2.26 10.50 28.78
CA LYS A 364 -2.66 11.66 29.60
C LYS A 364 -2.47 11.39 31.11
N GLU A 365 -2.86 10.21 31.59
CA GLU A 365 -2.68 9.82 33.00
C GLU A 365 -1.21 9.72 33.38
N ARG A 366 -0.35 9.29 32.48
CA ARG A 366 1.10 9.21 32.69
C ARG A 366 1.74 10.60 32.90
N GLY A 367 1.24 11.64 32.22
CA GLY A 367 1.72 13.02 32.26
C GLY A 367 3.04 13.25 31.51
N GLU A 368 4.03 12.39 31.65
CA GLU A 368 5.32 12.50 30.97
C GLU A 368 5.31 11.78 29.63
N MET A 369 5.80 12.45 28.58
CA MET A 369 5.91 11.90 27.24
C MET A 369 7.32 11.40 26.96
N ARG A 370 7.50 10.09 26.89
CA ARG A 370 8.78 9.43 26.62
C ARG A 370 9.15 9.47 25.13
N SER A 371 10.40 9.23 24.80
CA SER A 371 10.88 9.22 23.40
C SER A 371 10.28 8.10 22.55
N ILE A 372 9.78 7.04 23.18
CA ILE A 372 9.03 5.93 22.56
C ILE A 372 7.74 5.74 23.34
N ILE A 373 6.67 5.37 22.65
CA ILE A 373 5.40 4.96 23.24
C ILE A 373 5.31 3.43 23.10
N ALA A 374 5.31 2.70 24.21
CA ALA A 374 5.05 1.26 24.22
C ALA A 374 3.91 0.96 25.20
N LEU A 375 2.77 0.58 24.64
CA LEU A 375 1.54 0.32 25.40
C LEU A 375 0.86 -0.94 24.87
N GLY A 376 0.08 -1.57 25.73
CA GLY A 376 -0.69 -2.71 25.29
C GLY A 376 -1.74 -3.14 26.30
N ASP A 377 -2.57 -4.03 25.84
CA ASP A 377 -3.64 -4.63 26.64
C ASP A 377 -3.93 -6.04 26.09
N PRO A 378 -4.06 -7.05 26.94
CA PRO A 378 -4.43 -8.39 26.50
C PRO A 378 -5.72 -8.46 25.68
N ASP A 379 -6.64 -7.51 25.89
CA ASP A 379 -7.93 -7.45 25.16
C ASP A 379 -7.84 -6.76 23.79
N TRP A 380 -6.69 -6.19 23.45
CA TRP A 380 -6.51 -5.55 22.15
C TRP A 380 -6.20 -6.59 21.07
N ARG A 381 -6.99 -6.57 19.99
CA ARG A 381 -6.76 -7.46 18.86
C ARG A 381 -5.50 -7.09 18.08
N PRO A 382 -4.51 -8.00 17.94
CA PRO A 382 -3.26 -7.72 17.23
C PRO A 382 -3.45 -7.23 15.79
N ALA A 383 -4.46 -7.74 15.09
CA ALA A 383 -4.79 -7.36 13.71
C ALA A 383 -5.15 -5.88 13.52
N LEU A 384 -5.50 -5.15 14.60
CA LEU A 384 -5.86 -3.73 14.57
C LEU A 384 -4.72 -2.81 15.01
N LEU A 385 -3.73 -3.35 15.71
CA LEU A 385 -2.70 -2.54 16.37
C LEU A 385 -1.84 -1.74 15.40
N GLY A 386 -1.57 -2.27 14.20
CA GLY A 386 -0.84 -1.55 13.17
C GLY A 386 -1.54 -0.27 12.70
N LEU A 387 -2.86 -0.27 12.65
CA LEU A 387 -3.66 0.91 12.28
C LEU A 387 -3.63 1.96 13.38
N VAL A 388 -3.79 1.53 14.64
CA VAL A 388 -3.75 2.42 15.80
C VAL A 388 -2.33 2.96 16.00
N ALA A 389 -1.32 2.11 15.92
CA ALA A 389 0.08 2.53 16.05
C ALA A 389 0.46 3.60 15.02
N ASN A 390 -0.04 3.47 13.77
CA ASN A 390 0.18 4.51 12.76
C ASN A 390 -0.46 5.84 13.16
N THR A 391 -1.73 5.81 13.58
CA THR A 391 -2.44 7.03 14.00
C THR A 391 -1.74 7.73 15.16
N ILE A 392 -1.29 6.97 16.16
CA ILE A 392 -0.59 7.52 17.34
C ILE A 392 0.81 8.00 16.96
N ALA A 393 1.53 7.25 16.11
CA ALA A 393 2.87 7.62 15.67
C ALA A 393 2.86 8.93 14.86
N ASP A 394 1.88 9.11 13.98
CA ASP A 394 1.70 10.35 13.20
C ASP A 394 1.32 11.53 14.10
N GLU A 395 0.51 11.29 15.16
CA GLU A 395 0.04 12.35 16.07
C GLU A 395 1.14 12.84 17.01
N TYR A 396 1.94 11.91 17.54
CA TYR A 396 2.98 12.21 18.53
C TYR A 396 4.39 12.31 17.95
N GLU A 397 4.56 12.04 16.66
CA GLU A 397 5.86 12.06 15.93
C GLU A 397 6.95 11.22 16.62
N ARG A 398 6.57 10.01 17.09
CA ARG A 398 7.42 9.10 17.87
C ARG A 398 7.20 7.64 17.47
N PRO A 399 8.21 6.78 17.68
CA PRO A 399 8.01 5.35 17.56
C PRO A 399 6.94 4.83 18.52
N VAL A 400 5.99 4.05 17.98
CA VAL A 400 4.87 3.49 18.75
C VAL A 400 4.84 1.99 18.63
N PHE A 401 4.96 1.30 19.75
CA PHE A 401 4.85 -0.15 19.89
C PHE A 401 3.54 -0.46 20.63
N LEU A 402 2.59 -1.08 19.93
CA LEU A 402 1.35 -1.54 20.56
C LEU A 402 1.29 -3.06 20.54
N TRP A 403 0.92 -3.65 21.67
CA TRP A 403 0.77 -5.09 21.81
C TRP A 403 -0.60 -5.48 22.35
N GLY A 404 -0.99 -6.72 22.04
CA GLY A 404 -2.24 -7.32 22.50
C GLY A 404 -2.20 -8.83 22.38
N ARG A 405 -3.32 -9.49 22.65
CA ARG A 405 -3.46 -10.95 22.60
C ARG A 405 -4.74 -11.34 21.87
N GLU A 406 -4.75 -12.47 21.29
CA GLU A 406 -5.94 -13.07 20.71
C GLU A 406 -6.10 -14.49 21.27
N GLY A 407 -7.15 -14.68 22.07
CA GLY A 407 -7.35 -15.92 22.82
C GLY A 407 -6.16 -16.24 23.75
N ASN A 408 -5.76 -17.51 23.79
CA ASN A 408 -4.61 -17.98 24.58
C ASN A 408 -3.27 -17.87 23.84
N MET A 409 -3.22 -17.13 22.74
CA MET A 409 -1.99 -16.98 21.95
C MET A 409 -1.00 -16.04 22.63
N ARG A 410 0.27 -16.08 22.14
CA ARG A 410 1.33 -15.19 22.61
C ARG A 410 0.99 -13.72 22.37
N LEU A 411 1.57 -12.84 23.17
CA LEU A 411 1.47 -11.40 22.96
C LEU A 411 2.11 -11.02 21.62
N LYS A 412 1.33 -10.42 20.76
CA LYS A 412 1.76 -9.92 19.44
C LYS A 412 1.54 -8.42 19.35
N GLY A 413 2.37 -7.74 18.59
CA GLY A 413 2.26 -6.30 18.45
C GLY A 413 2.63 -5.80 17.07
N SER A 414 2.38 -4.52 16.90
CA SER A 414 2.77 -3.76 15.70
C SER A 414 3.53 -2.52 16.13
N VAL A 415 4.50 -2.13 15.33
CA VAL A 415 5.28 -0.91 15.54
C VAL A 415 5.24 -0.01 14.32
N ARG A 416 5.25 1.31 14.57
CA ARG A 416 5.39 2.37 13.57
C ARG A 416 6.43 3.38 14.03
N SER A 417 7.19 3.94 13.06
CA SER A 417 8.36 4.77 13.36
C SER A 417 8.05 6.18 13.86
N GLY A 418 6.90 6.76 13.46
CA GLY A 418 6.60 8.17 13.74
C GLY A 418 7.61 9.14 13.11
N GLY A 419 8.30 8.74 12.02
CA GLY A 419 9.16 9.59 11.20
C GLY A 419 10.65 9.21 11.17
N ARG A 420 11.40 9.40 12.25
CA ARG A 420 12.89 9.43 12.19
C ARG A 420 13.62 8.17 12.64
N THR A 421 12.94 7.22 13.24
CA THR A 421 13.58 6.05 13.84
C THR A 421 13.53 4.86 12.90
N HIS A 422 14.68 4.25 12.64
CA HIS A 422 14.76 3.00 11.90
C HIS A 422 14.32 1.83 12.79
N ILE A 423 13.08 1.35 12.59
CA ILE A 423 12.42 0.38 13.48
C ILE A 423 13.20 -0.93 13.60
N MET A 424 13.71 -1.47 12.48
CA MET A 424 14.42 -2.74 12.52
C MET A 424 15.76 -2.66 13.28
N GLU A 425 16.46 -1.53 13.22
CA GLU A 425 17.67 -1.30 14.01
C GLU A 425 17.35 -1.24 15.51
N LEU A 426 16.28 -0.52 15.85
CA LEU A 426 15.81 -0.42 17.25
C LEU A 426 15.41 -1.79 17.80
N MET A 427 14.68 -2.61 17.02
CA MET A 427 14.27 -3.93 17.45
C MET A 427 15.45 -4.89 17.57
N ARG A 428 16.44 -4.84 16.67
CA ARG A 428 17.70 -5.60 16.82
C ARG A 428 18.47 -5.19 18.07
N ALA A 429 18.54 -3.89 18.38
CA ALA A 429 19.19 -3.40 19.59
C ALA A 429 18.51 -3.89 20.89
N THR A 430 17.25 -4.33 20.80
CA THR A 430 16.44 -4.84 21.91
C THR A 430 15.98 -6.28 21.68
N GLU A 431 16.70 -7.07 20.88
CA GLU A 431 16.33 -8.42 20.42
C GLU A 431 15.84 -9.33 21.56
N LYS A 432 16.51 -9.29 22.72
CA LYS A 432 16.19 -10.13 23.88
C LYS A 432 14.76 -9.95 24.42
N ALA A 433 14.10 -8.83 24.12
CA ALA A 433 12.72 -8.58 24.55
C ALA A 433 11.70 -9.32 23.66
N PHE A 434 12.10 -9.72 22.47
CA PHE A 434 11.20 -10.30 21.46
C PHE A 434 11.39 -11.81 21.31
N VAL A 435 10.29 -12.52 21.12
CA VAL A 435 10.32 -13.93 20.70
C VAL A 435 10.60 -14.01 19.19
N LYS A 436 9.99 -13.09 18.42
CA LYS A 436 10.16 -12.97 16.97
C LYS A 436 9.80 -11.54 16.58
N PHE A 437 10.48 -10.99 15.60
CA PHE A 437 10.13 -9.71 15.00
C PHE A 437 10.52 -9.67 13.53
N GLY A 438 9.92 -8.74 12.78
CA GLY A 438 10.21 -8.52 11.37
C GLY A 438 9.52 -7.25 10.87
N GLY A 439 9.93 -6.78 9.71
CA GLY A 439 9.37 -5.57 9.10
C GLY A 439 10.39 -4.79 8.29
N HIS A 440 10.17 -3.49 8.19
CA HIS A 440 10.98 -2.54 7.43
C HIS A 440 11.40 -1.34 8.31
N ALA A 441 12.10 -0.38 7.71
CA ALA A 441 12.58 0.81 8.43
C ALA A 441 11.48 1.57 9.18
N ALA A 442 10.28 1.70 8.59
CA ALA A 442 9.19 2.51 9.12
C ALA A 442 8.14 1.72 9.91
N ALA A 443 8.05 0.41 9.73
CA ALA A 443 6.98 -0.41 10.30
C ALA A 443 7.43 -1.84 10.56
N GLY A 444 6.84 -2.50 11.57
CA GLY A 444 7.14 -3.90 11.85
C GLY A 444 6.05 -4.56 12.69
N GLY A 445 6.18 -5.88 12.79
CA GLY A 445 5.42 -6.74 13.68
C GLY A 445 6.35 -7.45 14.66
N PHE A 446 5.86 -7.78 15.83
CA PHE A 446 6.63 -8.50 16.84
C PHE A 446 5.77 -9.43 17.68
N ALA A 447 6.42 -10.42 18.28
CA ALA A 447 5.89 -11.18 19.41
C ALA A 447 6.81 -10.95 20.60
N VAL A 448 6.26 -10.71 21.77
CA VAL A 448 6.99 -10.39 23.00
C VAL A 448 6.74 -11.46 24.06
N HIS A 449 7.73 -11.72 24.90
CA HIS A 449 7.57 -12.59 26.06
C HIS A 449 6.64 -11.96 27.11
N ASP A 450 5.78 -12.76 27.72
CA ASP A 450 4.79 -12.29 28.70
C ASP A 450 5.43 -11.55 29.90
N THR A 451 6.65 -11.94 30.27
CA THR A 451 7.41 -11.28 31.36
C THR A 451 8.13 -10.01 30.90
N GLU A 452 8.55 -9.97 29.62
CA GLU A 452 9.33 -8.86 29.08
C GLU A 452 8.47 -7.63 28.74
N VAL A 453 7.18 -7.82 28.57
CA VAL A 453 6.25 -6.75 28.19
C VAL A 453 6.23 -5.61 29.21
N PHE A 454 6.47 -5.90 30.50
CA PHE A 454 6.52 -4.89 31.57
C PHE A 454 7.74 -3.97 31.49
N PHE A 455 8.82 -4.43 30.87
CA PHE A 455 10.09 -3.71 30.73
C PHE A 455 10.33 -3.25 29.29
N LEU A 456 9.42 -3.55 28.38
CA LEU A 456 9.60 -3.32 26.95
C LEU A 456 9.88 -1.85 26.64
N GLU A 457 9.09 -0.93 27.20
CA GLU A 457 9.26 0.50 26.96
C GLU A 457 10.61 1.01 27.48
N ASP A 458 11.02 0.62 28.69
CA ASP A 458 12.30 1.06 29.28
C ASP A 458 13.49 0.63 28.42
N ARG A 459 13.49 -0.62 27.97
CA ARG A 459 14.54 -1.14 27.07
C ARG A 459 14.57 -0.44 25.72
N LEU A 460 13.39 -0.19 25.13
CA LEU A 460 13.29 0.53 23.87
C LEU A 460 13.77 1.98 24.00
N VAL A 461 13.39 2.69 25.08
CA VAL A 461 13.84 4.07 25.36
C VAL A 461 15.36 4.12 25.56
N GLU A 462 15.92 3.18 26.32
CA GLU A 462 17.38 3.10 26.52
C GLU A 462 18.12 2.87 25.18
N ALA A 463 17.66 1.92 24.38
CA ALA A 463 18.26 1.64 23.07
C ALA A 463 18.13 2.84 22.13
N HIS A 464 16.95 3.46 22.08
CA HIS A 464 16.70 4.65 21.25
C HIS A 464 17.59 5.82 21.64
N THR A 465 17.77 6.05 22.95
CA THR A 465 18.67 7.09 23.45
C THR A 465 20.12 6.84 23.03
N LYS A 466 20.56 5.58 23.03
CA LYS A 466 21.89 5.20 22.53
C LYS A 466 22.02 5.42 21.03
N MET A 467 21.00 5.11 20.23
CA MET A 467 20.98 5.30 18.78
C MET A 467 21.01 6.78 18.36
N LEU A 468 20.43 7.66 19.19
CA LEU A 468 20.40 9.11 18.92
C LEU A 468 21.70 9.83 19.34
N LYS A 469 22.55 9.22 20.17
CA LYS A 469 23.83 9.80 20.55
C LYS A 469 24.73 9.97 19.32
N GLY A 470 25.01 11.21 18.92
CA GLY A 470 25.84 11.56 17.77
C GLY A 470 25.09 11.87 16.48
N LYS A 471 23.76 11.81 16.48
CA LYS A 471 22.93 12.30 15.37
C LYS A 471 22.43 13.71 15.74
N THR A 472 22.87 14.73 14.99
CA THR A 472 22.36 16.09 15.15
C THR A 472 20.88 16.16 14.75
N ALA A 473 20.11 17.02 15.43
CA ALA A 473 18.68 17.21 15.21
C ALA A 473 18.34 17.94 13.87
N GLU A 474 19.27 18.02 12.96
CA GLU A 474 19.11 18.63 11.64
C GLU A 474 18.53 17.61 10.69
N ASP A 475 17.26 17.57 10.60
CA ASP A 475 16.35 17.32 9.49
C ASP A 475 14.96 17.03 10.05
N SER A 476 14.37 18.02 10.71
CA SER A 476 12.93 18.06 10.78
C SER A 476 12.47 18.18 9.32
N LEU A 477 11.81 17.15 8.80
CA LEU A 477 11.11 17.21 7.50
C LEU A 477 10.03 18.29 7.61
N VAL A 478 10.46 19.56 7.51
CA VAL A 478 9.52 20.67 7.42
C VAL A 478 8.80 20.47 6.10
N GLN A 479 7.50 20.22 6.18
CA GLN A 479 6.67 20.06 4.98
C GLN A 479 6.81 21.31 4.11
N ARG A 480 7.41 21.17 2.93
CA ARG A 480 7.54 22.21 1.94
C ARG A 480 6.35 22.20 0.99
N ALA A 481 5.86 23.38 0.65
CA ALA A 481 4.82 23.50 -0.37
C ALA A 481 5.44 23.54 -1.77
N ASP A 482 4.75 22.94 -2.72
CA ASP A 482 5.19 22.86 -4.12
C ASP A 482 5.08 24.21 -4.84
N ALA A 483 4.02 24.97 -4.56
CA ALA A 483 3.83 26.30 -5.12
C ALA A 483 2.95 27.15 -4.19
N HIS A 484 3.05 28.48 -4.38
CA HIS A 484 2.08 29.44 -3.87
C HIS A 484 0.92 29.56 -4.86
N ILE A 485 -0.31 29.55 -4.36
CA ILE A 485 -1.51 29.85 -5.13
C ILE A 485 -2.42 30.82 -4.36
N THR A 486 -3.22 31.57 -5.10
CA THR A 486 -4.28 32.41 -4.51
C THR A 486 -5.63 31.65 -4.51
N PRO A 487 -6.62 32.09 -3.72
CA PRO A 487 -7.98 31.54 -3.80
C PRO A 487 -8.60 31.60 -5.20
N GLU A 488 -8.27 32.63 -6.01
CA GLU A 488 -8.74 32.82 -7.38
C GLU A 488 -8.19 31.75 -8.33
N GLU A 489 -6.95 31.32 -8.11
CA GLU A 489 -6.28 30.26 -8.89
C GLU A 489 -6.80 28.85 -8.56
N ALA A 490 -7.47 28.67 -7.42
CA ALA A 490 -8.07 27.38 -7.03
C ALA A 490 -9.29 27.02 -7.90
N THR A 491 -9.08 26.83 -9.20
CA THR A 491 -10.10 26.58 -10.22
C THR A 491 -10.10 25.15 -10.73
N THR A 492 -11.18 24.75 -11.40
CA THR A 492 -11.27 23.46 -12.08
C THR A 492 -10.19 23.32 -13.16
N SER A 493 -9.86 24.39 -13.89
CA SER A 493 -8.82 24.33 -14.92
C SER A 493 -7.43 24.12 -14.31
N PHE A 494 -7.14 24.71 -13.14
CA PHE A 494 -5.91 24.48 -12.41
C PHE A 494 -5.85 23.04 -11.87
N LEU A 495 -6.95 22.53 -11.31
CA LEU A 495 -7.03 21.14 -10.85
C LEU A 495 -6.82 20.15 -11.99
N LEU A 496 -7.39 20.38 -13.18
CA LEU A 496 -7.19 19.53 -14.35
C LEU A 496 -5.72 19.43 -14.80
N LYS A 497 -4.92 20.50 -14.61
CA LYS A 497 -3.47 20.45 -14.85
C LYS A 497 -2.78 19.49 -13.88
N ILE A 498 -3.17 19.54 -12.61
CA ILE A 498 -2.60 18.68 -11.56
C ILE A 498 -3.02 17.24 -11.77
N GLU A 499 -4.27 16.98 -12.15
CA GLU A 499 -4.82 15.64 -12.40
C GLU A 499 -4.10 14.89 -13.54
N LYS A 500 -3.35 15.56 -14.40
CA LYS A 500 -2.45 14.89 -15.37
C LYS A 500 -1.33 14.09 -14.71
N LEU A 501 -0.98 14.43 -13.48
CA LEU A 501 0.04 13.71 -12.69
C LEU A 501 -0.55 12.49 -11.97
N ALA A 502 -1.88 12.35 -11.88
CA ALA A 502 -2.55 11.21 -11.26
C ALA A 502 -2.26 9.89 -12.03
N PRO A 503 -2.40 8.70 -11.40
CA PRO A 503 -2.82 8.48 -10.02
C PRO A 503 -1.74 8.84 -8.99
N PHE A 504 -2.16 9.42 -7.86
CA PHE A 504 -1.27 9.80 -6.76
C PHE A 504 -1.11 8.66 -5.74
N GLY A 505 0.04 8.62 -5.06
CA GLY A 505 0.37 7.61 -4.06
C GLY A 505 1.84 7.68 -3.65
N GLN A 506 2.43 6.57 -3.29
CA GLN A 506 3.84 6.50 -2.93
C GLN A 506 4.73 6.95 -4.10
N GLN A 507 5.73 7.77 -3.81
CA GLN A 507 6.64 8.41 -4.77
C GLN A 507 5.96 9.29 -5.85
N ASN A 508 4.64 9.43 -5.79
CA ASN A 508 3.87 10.39 -6.58
C ASN A 508 2.84 11.08 -5.68
N ALA A 509 3.31 11.80 -4.66
CA ALA A 509 2.45 12.48 -3.71
C ALA A 509 1.60 13.57 -4.38
N LYS A 510 0.39 13.81 -3.82
CA LYS A 510 -0.44 14.96 -4.24
C LYS A 510 0.31 16.25 -4.00
N PRO A 511 0.27 17.21 -4.96
CA PRO A 511 0.88 18.51 -4.79
C PRO A 511 0.35 19.27 -3.58
N VAL A 512 1.24 19.94 -2.87
CA VAL A 512 0.95 20.76 -1.69
C VAL A 512 1.06 22.23 -2.06
N PHE A 513 0.00 22.98 -1.82
CA PHE A 513 -0.06 24.41 -2.13
C PHE A 513 -0.05 25.25 -0.86
N LEU A 514 0.70 26.36 -0.92
CA LEU A 514 0.72 27.41 0.09
C LEU A 514 -0.28 28.50 -0.33
N LEU A 515 -1.17 28.88 0.56
CA LEU A 515 -1.99 30.09 0.43
C LEU A 515 -1.54 31.06 1.55
N ARG A 516 -1.07 32.26 1.16
CA ARG A 516 -0.56 33.25 2.10
C ARG A 516 -1.62 34.26 2.48
N GLU A 517 -1.63 34.63 3.76
CA GLU A 517 -2.37 35.79 4.28
C GLU A 517 -3.87 35.80 3.93
N VAL A 518 -4.46 34.60 3.74
CA VAL A 518 -5.87 34.50 3.42
C VAL A 518 -6.74 34.97 4.58
N ILE A 519 -7.85 35.64 4.27
CA ILE A 519 -8.86 36.05 5.26
C ILE A 519 -9.88 34.92 5.42
N VAL A 520 -10.11 34.49 6.63
CA VAL A 520 -11.13 33.49 6.97
C VAL A 520 -12.48 34.19 7.14
N ARG A 521 -13.39 34.01 6.20
CA ARG A 521 -14.75 34.61 6.23
C ARG A 521 -15.70 33.88 7.16
N GLU A 522 -15.61 32.56 7.17
CA GLU A 522 -16.50 31.68 7.92
C GLU A 522 -15.73 30.47 8.46
N ILE A 523 -16.07 30.07 9.67
CA ILE A 523 -15.54 28.86 10.34
C ILE A 523 -16.75 28.03 10.72
N SER A 524 -16.80 26.79 10.29
CA SER A 524 -17.85 25.85 10.67
C SER A 524 -17.29 24.48 10.98
N ARG A 525 -17.89 23.82 11.96
CA ARG A 525 -17.61 22.42 12.26
C ARG A 525 -18.75 21.56 11.73
N PHE A 526 -18.43 20.33 11.33
CA PHE A 526 -19.41 19.40 10.78
C PHE A 526 -19.05 17.96 11.13
N GLY A 527 -19.95 17.02 10.80
CA GLY A 527 -19.81 15.61 11.17
C GLY A 527 -20.40 15.31 12.55
N LYS A 528 -20.44 14.00 12.88
CA LYS A 528 -20.97 13.54 14.17
C LYS A 528 -19.97 13.90 15.27
N GLY A 529 -20.37 14.79 16.18
CA GLY A 529 -19.49 15.30 17.24
C GLY A 529 -18.56 16.43 16.81
N GLU A 530 -18.87 17.13 15.70
CA GLU A 530 -18.10 18.30 15.21
C GLU A 530 -16.61 18.03 14.97
N GLU A 531 -16.30 16.80 14.55
CA GLU A 531 -14.93 16.31 14.39
C GLU A 531 -14.20 16.93 13.18
N HIS A 532 -14.91 17.62 12.29
CA HIS A 532 -14.38 18.14 11.03
C HIS A 532 -14.45 19.66 11.02
N LEU A 533 -13.50 20.31 10.32
CA LEU A 533 -13.45 21.76 10.17
C LEU A 533 -13.63 22.14 8.71
N LYS A 534 -14.45 23.17 8.48
CA LYS A 534 -14.59 23.82 7.20
C LYS A 534 -14.37 25.33 7.37
N LEU A 535 -13.53 25.88 6.52
CA LEU A 535 -13.27 27.31 6.41
C LEU A 535 -13.75 27.81 5.06
N LYS A 536 -14.32 29.01 5.01
CA LYS A 536 -14.47 29.77 3.77
C LYS A 536 -13.44 30.88 3.77
N ILE A 537 -12.57 30.88 2.78
CA ILE A 537 -11.45 31.81 2.68
C ILE A 537 -11.53 32.67 1.43
N VAL A 538 -10.95 33.85 1.51
CA VAL A 538 -10.74 34.78 0.39
C VAL A 538 -9.33 35.32 0.41
N SER A 539 -8.90 36.03 -0.63
CA SER A 539 -7.59 36.67 -0.73
C SER A 539 -7.34 37.69 0.36
N ALA A 540 -6.06 38.06 0.57
CA ALA A 540 -5.57 38.96 1.61
C ALA A 540 -6.23 40.34 1.61
N ASP A 541 -6.64 40.82 0.45
CA ASP A 541 -7.37 42.09 0.29
C ASP A 541 -8.86 42.01 0.64
N GLY A 542 -9.34 40.82 1.01
CA GLY A 542 -10.74 40.57 1.33
C GLY A 542 -11.68 40.51 0.12
N SER A 543 -11.15 40.59 -1.08
CA SER A 543 -11.90 40.53 -2.33
C SER A 543 -11.87 39.14 -2.96
N GLY A 544 -12.52 38.99 -4.10
CA GLY A 544 -12.39 37.84 -4.95
C GLY A 544 -13.26 36.63 -4.58
N ARG A 545 -12.87 35.47 -5.11
CA ARG A 545 -13.61 34.22 -4.98
C ARG A 545 -13.49 33.64 -3.58
N THR A 546 -14.60 33.23 -3.01
CA THR A 546 -14.61 32.41 -1.80
C THR A 546 -14.33 30.96 -2.15
N VAL A 547 -13.35 30.35 -1.47
CA VAL A 547 -12.99 28.94 -1.62
C VAL A 547 -13.22 28.21 -0.30
N GLU A 548 -13.75 26.99 -0.38
CA GLU A 548 -13.89 26.12 0.79
C GLU A 548 -12.59 25.37 1.06
N ALA A 549 -12.14 25.40 2.31
CA ALA A 549 -11.01 24.64 2.79
C ALA A 549 -11.47 23.73 3.93
N VAL A 550 -11.25 22.40 3.80
CA VAL A 550 -11.78 21.41 4.72
C VAL A 550 -10.67 20.55 5.29
N THR A 551 -10.82 20.13 6.54
CA THR A 551 -10.07 19.01 7.10
C THR A 551 -11.00 18.09 7.88
N PHE A 552 -10.76 16.80 7.74
CA PHE A 552 -11.51 15.77 8.47
C PHE A 552 -10.70 15.32 9.68
N PHE A 553 -11.38 15.09 10.83
CA PHE A 553 -10.76 14.70 12.08
C PHE A 553 -9.68 15.68 12.54
N VAL A 554 -10.12 16.87 12.92
CA VAL A 554 -9.26 17.98 13.36
C VAL A 554 -8.37 17.55 14.51
N LYS A 555 -7.04 17.58 14.32
CA LYS A 555 -6.03 17.14 15.28
C LYS A 555 -4.77 18.03 15.22
N GLY A 556 -3.88 17.85 16.18
CA GLY A 556 -2.52 18.40 16.17
C GLY A 556 -2.48 19.94 16.03
N SER A 557 -1.67 20.43 15.11
CA SER A 557 -1.48 21.87 14.85
C SER A 557 -2.76 22.55 14.39
N ILE A 558 -3.55 21.88 13.53
CA ILE A 558 -4.81 22.42 13.04
C ILE A 558 -5.82 22.62 14.19
N ALA A 559 -5.90 21.68 15.14
CA ALA A 559 -6.79 21.83 16.28
C ALA A 559 -6.44 23.06 17.12
N ARG A 560 -5.16 23.23 17.44
CA ARG A 560 -4.64 24.38 18.20
C ARG A 560 -4.85 25.71 17.46
N ALA A 561 -4.67 25.71 16.13
CA ALA A 561 -4.93 26.89 15.32
C ALA A 561 -6.43 27.23 15.25
N ALA A 562 -7.28 26.23 15.07
CA ALA A 562 -8.74 26.38 14.96
C ALA A 562 -9.38 26.96 16.24
N GLU A 563 -8.82 26.69 17.42
CA GLU A 563 -9.27 27.27 18.69
C GLU A 563 -9.05 28.79 18.77
N LYS A 564 -8.05 29.31 18.07
CA LYS A 564 -7.65 30.71 18.08
C LYS A 564 -8.10 31.48 16.82
N LEU A 565 -8.55 30.76 15.80
CA LEU A 565 -8.97 31.32 14.54
C LEU A 565 -10.34 31.96 14.69
N THR A 566 -10.48 33.20 14.18
CA THR A 566 -11.74 33.95 14.19
C THR A 566 -12.15 34.35 12.77
N ALA A 567 -13.46 34.60 12.56
CA ALA A 567 -13.91 35.20 11.32
C ALA A 567 -13.31 36.61 11.15
N GLY A 568 -12.78 36.92 9.99
CA GLY A 568 -11.98 38.13 9.70
C GLY A 568 -10.49 37.97 9.99
N GLY A 569 -10.07 36.90 10.69
CA GLY A 569 -8.65 36.62 10.98
C GLY A 569 -7.88 36.21 9.74
N GLN A 570 -6.57 36.46 9.76
CA GLN A 570 -5.64 36.09 8.68
C GLN A 570 -4.85 34.84 9.04
N ALA A 571 -4.60 34.01 8.02
CA ALA A 571 -3.79 32.79 8.18
C ALA A 571 -3.00 32.44 6.92
N ASN A 572 -1.90 31.71 7.12
CA ASN A 572 -1.25 30.98 6.06
C ASN A 572 -1.71 29.52 6.11
N LEU A 573 -2.12 28.97 4.97
CA LEU A 573 -2.61 27.60 4.85
C LEU A 573 -1.71 26.80 3.94
N ILE A 574 -1.52 25.52 4.24
CA ILE A 574 -1.06 24.54 3.27
C ILE A 574 -2.15 23.50 3.02
N ALA A 575 -2.36 23.18 1.76
CA ALA A 575 -3.48 22.35 1.33
C ALA A 575 -3.19 21.60 0.03
N HIS A 576 -3.90 20.50 -0.18
CA HIS A 576 -4.12 19.94 -1.52
C HIS A 576 -5.32 20.59 -2.18
N LEU A 577 -5.33 20.61 -3.51
CA LEU A 577 -6.50 20.95 -4.29
C LEU A 577 -7.22 19.66 -4.71
N GLU A 578 -8.51 19.57 -4.48
CA GLU A 578 -9.31 18.36 -4.78
C GLU A 578 -10.72 18.70 -5.28
N ARG A 579 -11.42 17.72 -5.87
CA ARG A 579 -12.85 17.84 -6.17
C ARG A 579 -13.67 17.59 -4.91
N ASP A 580 -14.68 18.41 -4.68
CA ASP A 580 -15.72 18.09 -3.70
C ASP A 580 -16.77 17.18 -4.33
N THR A 581 -16.61 15.89 -4.17
CA THR A 581 -17.52 14.87 -4.71
C THR A 581 -18.86 14.80 -3.96
N PHE A 582 -18.99 15.49 -2.82
CA PHE A 582 -20.22 15.53 -2.02
C PHE A 582 -21.13 16.68 -2.41
N SER A 583 -20.58 17.73 -3.02
CA SER A 583 -21.34 18.91 -3.45
C SER A 583 -21.82 18.79 -4.90
N ARG A 584 -23.01 19.31 -5.17
CA ARG A 584 -23.57 19.30 -6.52
C ARG A 584 -22.65 20.08 -7.48
N GLY A 585 -22.34 19.48 -8.62
CA GLY A 585 -21.45 20.06 -9.63
C GLY A 585 -19.96 19.84 -9.36
N ASN A 586 -19.59 19.08 -8.34
CA ASN A 586 -18.20 18.74 -7.98
C ASN A 586 -17.25 19.94 -7.97
N PRO A 587 -17.55 21.01 -7.21
CA PRO A 587 -16.69 22.18 -7.16
C PRO A 587 -15.31 21.83 -6.61
N VAL A 588 -14.33 22.68 -6.94
CA VAL A 588 -12.98 22.57 -6.39
C VAL A 588 -12.96 23.10 -4.96
N ARG A 589 -12.33 22.36 -4.06
CA ARG A 589 -12.06 22.73 -2.68
C ARG A 589 -10.60 22.47 -2.28
N LEU A 590 -10.20 23.01 -1.17
CA LEU A 590 -8.90 22.79 -0.54
C LEU A 590 -9.02 21.72 0.57
N ARG A 591 -8.12 20.74 0.56
CA ARG A 591 -7.92 19.81 1.67
C ARG A 591 -6.81 20.33 2.56
N LEU A 592 -7.15 20.90 3.71
CA LEU A 592 -6.17 21.45 4.64
C LEU A 592 -5.22 20.40 5.19
N LEU A 593 -3.94 20.73 5.20
CA LEU A 593 -2.87 19.97 5.80
C LEU A 593 -2.33 20.63 7.06
N ASP A 594 -2.25 21.98 7.07
CA ASP A 594 -1.87 22.76 8.26
C ASP A 594 -2.31 24.23 8.15
N ILE A 595 -2.33 24.93 9.30
CA ILE A 595 -2.72 26.32 9.45
C ILE A 595 -1.72 27.04 10.35
N LYS A 596 -1.22 28.20 9.92
CA LYS A 596 -0.46 29.13 10.76
C LYS A 596 -1.16 30.48 10.80
N LEU A 597 -1.55 30.90 12.00
CA LEU A 597 -2.14 32.22 12.22
C LEU A 597 -1.10 33.32 12.01
N ILE A 598 -1.55 34.50 11.59
CA ILE A 598 -0.76 35.71 11.39
C ILE A 598 -1.09 36.69 12.50
#